data_665637fe6a966f0a36858ee943fd128c
#
_entry.id   665637fe6a966f0a36858ee943fd128c
#
_cell.length_a   1.000
_cell.length_b   1.000
_cell.length_c   1.000
_cell.angle_alpha   90.00
_cell.angle_beta   90.00
_cell.angle_gamma   90.00
#
_symmetry.space_group_name_H-M   'P 1'
#
loop_
_entity.id
_entity.type
_entity.pdbx_description
1 polymer ?
#
loop_
_entity_poly.entity_id
_entity_poly.type
_entity_poly.pdbx_seq_one_letter_code
_entity_poly.pdbx_strand_id
1 'polypeptide(L)'
;LDEIVENALRGAAIFEEVKDRLKKSALGLSGGQQQRLCIARALAVEPEVLLMDEPTSALDPISTLKIEELMESLKKTYTVAIVTHNMQQAARVSDDTAFFLVGEVVEFDSTENIFSRPKDKRTEDYITGRFG
;
A
#
# COMPACT_ATOMS: atom_id res chain seq x y z
N LEU A 1 3.73 14.53 22.85
CA LEU A 1 2.59 13.88 22.19
C LEU A 1 2.25 14.59 20.88
N ASP A 2 2.11 15.92 20.91
CA ASP A 2 1.73 16.71 19.74
C ASP A 2 2.77 16.61 18.61
N GLU A 3 4.06 16.60 18.93
CA GLU A 3 5.14 16.41 17.97
C GLU A 3 5.08 15.04 17.31
N ILE A 4 4.83 13.98 18.07
CA ILE A 4 4.68 12.62 17.52
C ILE A 4 3.48 12.57 16.55
N VAL A 5 2.36 13.18 16.92
CA VAL A 5 1.16 13.26 16.09
C VAL A 5 1.45 14.02 14.79
N GLU A 6 2.08 15.20 14.89
CA GLU A 6 2.43 15.99 13.72
C GLU A 6 3.39 15.24 12.80
N ASN A 7 4.45 14.65 13.33
CA ASN A 7 5.42 13.90 12.54
C ASN A 7 4.77 12.70 11.82
N ALA A 8 3.91 11.96 12.51
CA ALA A 8 3.17 10.85 11.91
C ALA A 8 2.24 11.32 10.79
N LEU A 9 1.50 12.41 10.99
CA LEU A 9 0.61 12.96 9.98
C LEU A 9 1.38 13.51 8.77
N ARG A 10 2.53 14.12 8.98
CA ARG A 10 3.42 14.57 7.90
C ARG A 10 4.01 13.39 7.14
N GLY A 11 4.42 12.34 7.85
CA GLY A 11 4.92 11.10 7.24
C GLY A 11 3.90 10.41 6.35
N ALA A 12 2.62 10.55 6.66
CA ALA A 12 1.51 10.04 5.86
C ALA A 12 0.97 11.06 4.83
N ALA A 13 1.65 12.18 4.65
CA ALA A 13 1.27 13.25 3.70
C ALA A 13 -0.16 13.77 3.88
N ILE A 14 -0.62 13.89 5.13
CA ILE A 14 -1.99 14.35 5.43
C ILE A 14 -2.05 15.57 6.36
N PHE A 15 -0.94 15.94 7.00
CA PHE A 15 -0.95 16.99 8.03
C PHE A 15 -1.59 18.29 7.55
N GLU A 16 -1.22 18.79 6.38
CA GLU A 16 -1.75 20.06 5.86
C GLU A 16 -3.26 20.04 5.62
N GLU A 17 -3.82 18.86 5.33
CA GLU A 17 -5.24 18.69 5.08
C GLU A 17 -6.07 18.61 6.38
N VAL A 18 -5.44 18.26 7.51
CA VAL A 18 -6.17 18.00 8.77
C VAL A 18 -5.75 18.88 9.95
N LYS A 19 -4.71 19.70 9.81
CA LYS A 19 -4.12 20.50 10.89
C LYS A 19 -5.14 21.38 11.64
N ASP A 20 -6.16 21.88 10.95
CA ASP A 20 -7.18 22.75 11.52
C ASP A 20 -8.37 21.97 12.12
N ARG A 21 -8.31 20.64 12.12
CA ARG A 21 -9.40 19.79 12.61
C ARG A 21 -8.93 18.58 13.43
N LEU A 22 -7.77 18.66 14.04
CA LEU A 22 -7.16 17.54 14.79
C LEU A 22 -8.02 17.01 15.95
N LYS A 23 -8.92 17.83 16.48
CA LYS A 23 -9.85 17.44 17.55
C LYS A 23 -11.24 17.05 17.06
N LYS A 24 -11.47 17.05 15.74
CA LYS A 24 -12.76 16.65 15.16
C LYS A 24 -12.75 15.17 14.80
N SER A 25 -13.94 14.59 14.68
CA SER A 25 -14.08 13.19 14.28
C SER A 25 -13.47 12.95 12.89
N ALA A 26 -12.73 11.85 12.76
CA ALA A 26 -12.18 11.39 11.49
C ALA A 26 -13.24 10.85 10.52
N LEU A 27 -14.45 10.58 11.00
CA LEU A 27 -15.55 10.12 10.15
C LEU A 27 -15.98 11.16 9.11
N GLY A 28 -15.64 12.44 9.32
CA GLY A 28 -15.88 13.51 8.36
C GLY A 28 -14.82 13.63 7.27
N LEU A 29 -13.77 12.79 7.29
CA LEU A 29 -12.74 12.76 6.27
C LEU A 29 -13.15 11.89 5.07
N SER A 30 -12.58 12.16 3.88
CA SER A 30 -12.75 11.31 2.72
C SER A 30 -12.12 9.92 2.94
N GLY A 31 -12.50 8.94 2.13
CA GLY A 31 -11.91 7.58 2.21
C GLY A 31 -10.39 7.59 2.08
N GLY A 32 -9.85 8.35 1.15
CA GLY A 32 -8.39 8.47 0.96
C GLY A 32 -7.70 9.15 2.14
N GLN A 33 -8.34 10.17 2.73
CA GLN A 33 -7.83 10.82 3.94
C GLN A 33 -7.86 9.89 5.13
N GLN A 34 -8.93 9.13 5.32
CA GLN A 34 -9.02 8.12 6.39
C GLN A 34 -7.94 7.06 6.24
N GLN A 35 -7.68 6.60 5.02
CA GLN A 35 -6.62 5.61 4.76
C GLN A 35 -5.23 6.17 5.11
N ARG A 36 -4.93 7.40 4.71
CA ARG A 36 -3.67 8.05 5.09
C ARG A 36 -3.57 8.29 6.61
N LEU A 37 -4.69 8.56 7.27
CA LEU A 37 -4.73 8.65 8.73
C LEU A 37 -4.40 7.30 9.39
N CYS A 38 -4.90 6.20 8.85
CA CYS A 38 -4.55 4.86 9.32
C CYS A 38 -3.05 4.57 9.14
N ILE A 39 -2.47 5.01 8.03
CA ILE A 39 -1.02 4.91 7.81
C ILE A 39 -0.28 5.76 8.84
N ALA A 40 -0.69 7.01 9.09
CA ALA A 40 -0.09 7.87 10.12
C ALA A 40 -0.09 7.20 11.49
N ARG A 41 -1.21 6.56 11.85
CA ARG A 41 -1.33 5.81 13.11
C ARG A 41 -0.29 4.69 13.20
N ALA A 42 -0.08 3.96 12.12
CA ALA A 42 0.94 2.91 12.07
C ALA A 42 2.36 3.48 12.16
N LEU A 43 2.62 4.62 11.52
CA LEU A 43 3.94 5.27 11.56
C LEU A 43 4.29 5.83 12.94
N ALA A 44 3.30 6.17 13.75
CA ALA A 44 3.52 6.77 15.08
C ALA A 44 4.28 5.86 16.06
N VAL A 45 4.29 4.56 15.83
CA VAL A 45 5.05 3.58 16.64
C VAL A 45 6.42 3.26 16.06
N GLU A 46 6.84 3.98 15.02
CA GLU A 46 8.13 3.83 14.36
C GLU A 46 8.45 2.37 13.97
N PRO A 47 7.62 1.72 13.15
CA PRO A 47 7.81 0.32 12.77
C PRO A 47 9.02 0.14 11.86
N GLU A 48 9.62 -1.05 11.87
CA GLU A 48 10.62 -1.43 10.86
C GLU A 48 9.94 -1.91 9.56
N VAL A 49 8.81 -2.59 9.71
CA VAL A 49 8.03 -3.14 8.60
C VAL A 49 6.60 -2.62 8.68
N LEU A 50 6.10 -2.10 7.58
CA LEU A 50 4.74 -1.62 7.44
C LEU A 50 3.94 -2.58 6.57
N LEU A 51 2.86 -3.13 7.13
CA LEU A 51 1.99 -4.07 6.44
C LEU A 51 0.72 -3.35 5.99
N MET A 52 0.40 -3.47 4.70
CA MET A 52 -0.80 -2.89 4.11
C MET A 52 -1.61 -3.98 3.41
N ASP A 53 -2.84 -4.17 3.83
CA ASP A 53 -3.77 -5.15 3.26
C ASP A 53 -4.81 -4.44 2.41
N GLU A 54 -4.76 -4.63 1.09
CA GLU A 54 -5.67 -4.02 0.11
C GLU A 54 -5.86 -2.51 0.33
N PRO A 55 -4.77 -1.71 0.38
CA PRO A 55 -4.84 -0.33 0.88
C PRO A 55 -5.65 0.62 0.00
N THR A 56 -5.97 0.25 -1.23
CA THR A 56 -6.68 1.12 -2.18
C THR A 56 -7.98 0.53 -2.70
N SER A 57 -8.42 -0.62 -2.19
CA SER A 57 -9.56 -1.38 -2.74
C SER A 57 -10.89 -0.62 -2.75
N ALA A 58 -11.08 0.31 -1.80
CA ALA A 58 -12.31 1.10 -1.66
C ALA A 58 -12.14 2.56 -2.10
N LEU A 59 -11.06 2.89 -2.80
CA LEU A 59 -10.72 4.28 -3.15
C LEU A 59 -10.95 4.57 -4.64
N ASP A 60 -11.29 5.83 -4.92
CA ASP A 60 -11.33 6.37 -6.27
C ASP A 60 -9.92 6.45 -6.89
N PRO A 61 -9.79 6.61 -8.21
CA PRO A 61 -8.47 6.63 -8.88
C PRO A 61 -7.53 7.73 -8.37
N ILE A 62 -8.03 8.91 -8.04
CA ILE A 62 -7.19 10.01 -7.55
C ILE A 62 -6.65 9.71 -6.16
N SER A 63 -7.49 9.20 -5.26
CA SER A 63 -7.06 8.78 -3.91
C SER A 63 -6.11 7.58 -3.97
N THR A 64 -6.35 6.64 -4.88
CA THR A 64 -5.45 5.51 -5.13
C THR A 64 -4.06 5.99 -5.52
N LEU A 65 -3.96 6.94 -6.46
CA LEU A 65 -2.69 7.50 -6.87
C LEU A 65 -1.94 8.14 -5.70
N LYS A 66 -2.63 8.90 -4.85
CA LYS A 66 -2.02 9.50 -3.66
C LYS A 66 -1.45 8.46 -2.69
N ILE A 67 -2.15 7.34 -2.49
CA ILE A 67 -1.66 6.24 -1.65
C ILE A 67 -0.45 5.57 -2.32
N GLU A 68 -0.46 5.35 -3.62
CA GLU A 68 0.68 4.77 -4.33
C GLU A 68 1.92 5.68 -4.27
N GLU A 69 1.75 6.98 -4.44
CA GLU A 69 2.83 7.96 -4.27
C GLU A 69 3.37 7.96 -2.83
N LEU A 70 2.50 7.84 -1.85
CA LEU A 70 2.88 7.73 -0.45
C LEU A 70 3.69 6.45 -0.19
N MET A 71 3.28 5.31 -0.73
CA MET A 71 4.03 4.05 -0.63
C MET A 71 5.43 4.19 -1.22
N GLU A 72 5.55 4.84 -2.37
CA GLU A 72 6.85 5.11 -3.01
C GLU A 72 7.78 5.95 -2.13
N SER A 73 7.22 6.90 -1.40
CA SER A 73 7.95 7.71 -0.43
C SER A 73 8.33 6.88 0.81
N LEU A 74 7.39 6.10 1.34
CA LEU A 74 7.58 5.31 2.58
C LEU A 74 8.63 4.21 2.43
N LYS A 75 8.75 3.59 1.26
CA LYS A 75 9.72 2.50 1.05
C LYS A 75 11.18 2.97 1.18
N LYS A 76 11.44 4.26 1.12
CA LYS A 76 12.79 4.84 1.35
C LYS A 76 13.24 4.70 2.81
N THR A 77 12.29 4.64 3.73
CA THR A 77 12.55 4.59 5.18
C THR A 77 12.12 3.27 5.79
N TYR A 78 11.02 2.68 5.30
CA TYR A 78 10.41 1.46 5.84
C TYR A 78 10.49 0.33 4.83
N THR A 79 10.48 -0.91 5.32
CA THR A 79 10.14 -2.06 4.50
C THR A 79 8.62 -2.12 4.42
N VAL A 80 8.07 -2.01 3.23
CA VAL A 80 6.62 -2.03 3.02
C VAL A 80 6.22 -3.35 2.38
N ALA A 81 5.31 -4.08 3.02
CA ALA A 81 4.68 -5.27 2.48
C ALA A 81 3.20 -4.97 2.19
N ILE A 82 2.79 -5.16 0.95
CA ILE A 82 1.43 -4.89 0.50
C ILE A 82 0.76 -6.18 0.03
N VAL A 83 -0.47 -6.40 0.43
CA VAL A 83 -1.33 -7.43 -0.14
C VAL A 83 -2.32 -6.75 -1.09
N THR A 84 -2.37 -7.18 -2.32
CA THR A 84 -3.31 -6.67 -3.31
C THR A 84 -3.70 -7.76 -4.31
N HIS A 85 -4.95 -7.74 -4.76
CA HIS A 85 -5.39 -8.55 -5.89
C HIS A 85 -5.31 -7.76 -7.21
N ASN A 86 -4.94 -6.48 -7.15
CA ASN A 86 -4.75 -5.64 -8.33
C ASN A 86 -3.32 -5.83 -8.87
N MET A 87 -3.21 -6.63 -9.92
CA MET A 87 -1.91 -6.95 -10.54
C MET A 87 -1.23 -5.73 -11.13
N GLN A 88 -1.98 -4.79 -11.68
CA GLN A 88 -1.41 -3.54 -12.22
C GLN A 88 -0.79 -2.69 -11.13
N GLN A 89 -1.43 -2.63 -9.96
CA GLN A 89 -0.87 -1.95 -8.79
C GLN A 89 0.42 -2.63 -8.33
N ALA A 90 0.41 -3.95 -8.17
CA ALA A 90 1.60 -4.70 -7.80
C ALA A 90 2.76 -4.44 -8.78
N ALA A 91 2.49 -4.44 -10.07
CA ALA A 91 3.49 -4.16 -11.10
C ALA A 91 4.07 -2.75 -11.00
N ARG A 92 3.24 -1.75 -10.62
CA ARG A 92 3.68 -0.35 -10.51
C ARG A 92 4.48 -0.04 -9.25
N VAL A 93 4.06 -0.59 -8.11
CA VAL A 93 4.56 -0.11 -6.80
C VAL A 93 5.59 -1.01 -6.15
N SER A 94 5.69 -2.28 -6.53
CA SER A 94 6.54 -3.24 -5.83
C SER A 94 7.88 -3.47 -6.51
N ASP A 95 8.90 -3.74 -5.70
CA ASP A 95 10.22 -4.14 -6.15
C ASP A 95 10.29 -5.66 -6.34
N ASP A 96 9.71 -6.41 -5.40
CA ASP A 96 9.59 -7.86 -5.41
C ASP A 96 8.13 -8.26 -5.27
N THR A 97 7.76 -9.39 -5.86
CA THR A 97 6.37 -9.89 -5.83
C THR A 97 6.35 -11.37 -5.49
N ALA A 98 5.48 -11.72 -4.54
CA ALA A 98 5.15 -13.11 -4.21
C ALA A 98 3.74 -13.41 -4.71
N PHE A 99 3.58 -14.44 -5.52
CA PHE A 99 2.27 -14.92 -5.95
C PHE A 99 1.79 -16.03 -5.03
N PHE A 100 0.64 -15.80 -4.40
CA PHE A 100 -0.02 -16.75 -3.51
C PHE A 100 -1.25 -17.34 -4.20
N LEU A 101 -1.43 -18.64 -4.04
CA LEU A 101 -2.62 -19.33 -4.50
C LEU A 101 -3.02 -20.37 -3.47
N VAL A 102 -4.23 -20.25 -2.93
CA VAL A 102 -4.83 -21.20 -1.96
C VAL A 102 -3.86 -21.52 -0.80
N GLY A 103 -3.31 -20.46 -0.20
CA GLY A 103 -2.42 -20.59 0.97
C GLY A 103 -0.99 -21.03 0.66
N GLU A 104 -0.64 -21.18 -0.61
CA GLU A 104 0.69 -21.57 -1.06
C GLU A 104 1.41 -20.41 -1.75
N VAL A 105 2.69 -20.22 -1.46
CA VAL A 105 3.56 -19.33 -2.24
C VAL A 105 3.97 -20.07 -3.51
N VAL A 106 3.36 -19.68 -4.62
CA VAL A 106 3.61 -20.33 -5.92
C VAL A 106 4.94 -19.89 -6.51
N GLU A 107 5.20 -18.57 -6.45
CA GLU A 107 6.42 -17.98 -7.01
C GLU A 107 6.77 -16.70 -6.27
N PHE A 108 8.07 -16.46 -6.07
CA PHE A 108 8.60 -15.24 -5.50
C PHE A 108 9.84 -14.80 -6.28
N ASP A 109 9.80 -13.61 -6.83
CA ASP A 109 10.92 -13.05 -7.61
C ASP A 109 10.78 -11.52 -7.69
N SER A 110 11.73 -10.87 -8.37
CA SER A 110 11.57 -9.47 -8.72
C SER A 110 10.25 -9.25 -9.46
N THR A 111 9.63 -8.11 -9.23
CA THR A 111 8.37 -7.76 -9.88
C THR A 111 8.48 -7.81 -11.40
N GLU A 112 9.59 -7.34 -11.95
CA GLU A 112 9.85 -7.42 -13.39
C GLU A 112 9.80 -8.86 -13.89
N ASN A 113 10.45 -9.81 -13.21
CA ASN A 113 10.45 -11.21 -13.61
C ASN A 113 9.08 -11.88 -13.46
N ILE A 114 8.36 -11.58 -12.36
CA ILE A 114 7.01 -12.13 -12.13
C ILE A 114 6.06 -11.75 -13.27
N PHE A 115 6.09 -10.50 -13.71
CA PHE A 115 5.15 -9.99 -14.71
C PHE A 115 5.61 -10.19 -16.16
N SER A 116 6.90 -10.33 -16.43
CA SER A 116 7.41 -10.51 -17.80
C SER A 116 7.85 -11.92 -18.11
N ARG A 117 8.38 -12.67 -17.14
CA ARG A 117 8.95 -14.00 -17.33
C ARG A 117 8.67 -14.92 -16.14
N PRO A 118 7.40 -15.17 -15.81
CA PRO A 118 7.05 -16.08 -14.72
C PRO A 118 7.54 -17.50 -15.03
N LYS A 119 8.04 -18.18 -13.99
CA LYS A 119 8.57 -19.54 -14.11
C LYS A 119 7.51 -20.60 -13.90
N ASP A 120 6.48 -20.30 -13.12
CA ASP A 120 5.38 -21.22 -12.82
C ASP A 120 4.20 -20.93 -13.74
N LYS A 121 3.64 -21.99 -14.35
CA LYS A 121 2.49 -21.88 -15.24
C LYS A 121 1.27 -21.24 -14.56
N ARG A 122 1.08 -21.49 -13.26
CA ARG A 122 -0.02 -20.92 -12.48
C ARG A 122 0.10 -19.39 -12.38
N THR A 123 1.33 -18.89 -12.22
CA THR A 123 1.61 -17.45 -12.21
C THR A 123 1.29 -16.84 -13.58
N GLU A 124 1.77 -17.47 -14.64
CA GLU A 124 1.49 -17.04 -16.02
C GLU A 124 -0.02 -16.99 -16.31
N ASP A 125 -0.74 -18.04 -15.94
CA ASP A 125 -2.19 -18.11 -16.14
C ASP A 125 -2.93 -17.03 -15.37
N TYR A 126 -2.49 -16.74 -14.13
CA TYR A 126 -3.05 -15.65 -13.33
C TYR A 126 -2.83 -14.28 -13.99
N ILE A 127 -1.61 -14.00 -14.40
CA ILE A 127 -1.24 -12.71 -15.01
C ILE A 127 -1.96 -12.51 -16.36
N THR A 128 -2.10 -13.56 -17.15
CA THR A 128 -2.74 -13.49 -18.48
C THR A 128 -4.27 -13.63 -18.42
N GLY A 129 -4.84 -13.85 -17.24
CA GLY A 129 -6.27 -14.04 -17.07
C GLY A 129 -6.79 -15.38 -17.58
N ARG A 130 -5.93 -16.36 -17.77
CA ARG A 130 -6.26 -17.72 -18.23
C ARG A 130 -6.57 -18.66 -17.08
N PHE A 131 -7.51 -18.28 -16.24
CA PHE A 131 -7.98 -19.17 -15.19
C PHE A 131 -8.79 -20.32 -15.81
N GLY A 132 -8.26 -21.43 -15.58
CA GLY A 132 -8.85 -22.72 -15.79
C GLY A 132 -9.99 -23.23 -15.98
#